data_2b5de504282cc517fb3abf6fdd3fc20b
#
_entry.id   2b5de504282cc517fb3abf6fdd3fc20b
#
_cell.length_a   1.000
_cell.length_b   1.000
_cell.length_c   1.000
_cell.angle_alpha   90.00
_cell.angle_beta   90.00
_cell.angle_gamma   90.00
#
_symmetry.space_group_name_H-M   'P 1'
#
loop_
_entity.id
_entity.type
_entity.pdbx_description
1 polymer ?
#
loop_
_entity_poly.entity_id
_entity_poly.type
_entity_poly.pdbx_seq_one_letter_code
_entity_poly.pdbx_strand_id
1 'polypeptide(L)'
;GDVLSCGGWIRNLVEDSGFKGKVTVVGVDKDNIDKEMKELGVKFITKQTILKKRGQQYGLENELIDKCWTGKRPVYISVDKDVLDEKEYKTNWNQGIMSVDELFAIIEDTFEMRKVIGMDICGEMDEAVNSEFGSIYNEINQAVNMRFLKFRIS
;
A
#
# COMPACT_ATOMS: atom_id res chain seq x y z
N GLY A 1 16.89 -22.50 1.15
CA GLY A 1 16.52 -21.43 0.26
C GLY A 1 15.17 -20.91 0.67
N ASP A 2 15.13 -19.69 1.18
CA ASP A 2 13.91 -19.11 1.69
C ASP A 2 12.97 -18.84 0.51
N VAL A 3 11.80 -19.44 0.58
CA VAL A 3 10.74 -19.20 -0.40
C VAL A 3 10.32 -17.74 -0.25
N LEU A 4 10.43 -16.95 -1.32
CA LEU A 4 9.88 -15.60 -1.38
C LEU A 4 8.37 -15.68 -1.17
N SER A 5 7.93 -15.42 0.06
CA SER A 5 6.51 -15.29 0.38
C SER A 5 6.04 -13.86 0.11
N CYS A 6 4.73 -13.67 -0.07
CA CYS A 6 4.12 -12.35 -0.27
C CYS A 6 4.52 -11.32 0.82
N GLY A 7 4.81 -11.77 2.04
CA GLY A 7 5.27 -10.90 3.14
C GLY A 7 6.79 -10.79 3.28
N GLY A 8 7.58 -11.68 2.66
CA GLY A 8 9.03 -11.77 2.84
C GLY A 8 9.87 -10.87 1.93
N TRP A 9 9.30 -10.39 0.83
CA TRP A 9 10.06 -9.65 -0.19
C TRP A 9 10.62 -8.31 0.34
N ILE A 10 9.90 -7.62 1.23
CA ILE A 10 10.38 -6.36 1.82
C ILE A 10 11.63 -6.63 2.67
N ARG A 11 11.66 -7.73 3.44
CA ARG A 11 12.82 -8.11 4.22
C ARG A 11 14.03 -8.29 3.32
N ASN A 12 13.91 -9.10 2.27
CA ASN A 12 15.00 -9.33 1.32
C ASN A 12 15.47 -8.04 0.66
N LEU A 13 14.53 -7.16 0.28
CA LEU A 13 14.85 -5.85 -0.29
C LEU A 13 15.69 -5.01 0.67
N VAL A 14 15.34 -4.99 1.94
CA VAL A 14 16.02 -4.15 2.94
C VAL A 14 17.37 -4.74 3.34
N GLU A 15 17.47 -6.06 3.46
CA GLU A 15 18.71 -6.76 3.84
C GLU A 15 19.72 -6.75 2.70
N ASP A 16 19.30 -7.11 1.48
CA ASP A 16 20.21 -7.41 0.38
C ASP A 16 20.57 -6.22 -0.51
N SER A 17 19.69 -5.23 -0.64
CA SER A 17 19.81 -4.21 -1.69
C SER A 17 20.20 -2.81 -1.22
N GLY A 18 20.54 -2.64 0.04
CA GLY A 18 20.89 -1.32 0.59
C GLY A 18 19.70 -0.35 0.68
N PHE A 19 18.47 -0.86 0.74
CA PHE A 19 17.26 -0.07 1.00
C PHE A 19 16.97 0.16 2.49
N LYS A 20 17.91 -0.19 3.36
CA LYS A 20 17.80 0.08 4.80
C LYS A 20 17.45 1.54 5.06
N GLY A 21 16.39 1.77 5.84
CA GLY A 21 15.89 3.10 6.16
C GLY A 21 15.21 3.86 5.00
N LYS A 22 14.96 3.20 3.86
CA LYS A 22 14.37 3.82 2.66
C LYS A 22 12.97 3.29 2.32
N VAL A 23 12.46 2.35 3.10
CA VAL A 23 11.15 1.73 2.88
C VAL A 23 10.16 2.26 3.90
N THR A 24 8.96 2.59 3.44
CA THR A 24 7.81 2.91 4.28
C THR A 24 6.64 2.01 3.89
N VAL A 25 6.04 1.35 4.88
CA VAL A 25 4.85 0.51 4.71
C VAL A 25 3.65 1.25 5.29
N VAL A 26 2.58 1.36 4.50
CA VAL A 26 1.36 2.09 4.86
C VAL A 26 0.17 1.12 4.91
N GLY A 27 -0.63 1.19 5.96
CA GLY A 27 -1.87 0.42 6.09
C GLY A 27 -1.74 -0.92 6.82
N VAL A 28 -0.53 -1.34 7.21
CA VAL A 28 -0.31 -2.59 7.94
C VAL A 28 -0.93 -2.54 9.35
N ASP A 29 -1.41 -3.67 9.85
CA ASP A 29 -1.82 -3.77 11.26
C ASP A 29 -0.59 -3.69 12.18
N LYS A 30 -0.70 -2.91 13.26
CA LYS A 30 0.39 -2.76 14.25
C LYS A 30 0.85 -4.09 14.83
N ASP A 31 -0.07 -5.05 14.97
CA ASP A 31 0.19 -6.36 15.58
C ASP A 31 0.92 -7.30 14.61
N ASN A 32 0.91 -6.98 13.31
CA ASN A 32 1.63 -7.71 12.26
C ASN A 32 3.02 -7.12 11.96
N ILE A 33 3.45 -6.07 12.68
CA ILE A 33 4.76 -5.47 12.45
C ILE A 33 5.84 -6.29 13.12
N ASP A 34 6.74 -6.82 12.30
CA ASP A 34 7.96 -7.47 12.76
C ASP A 34 8.93 -6.44 13.37
N LYS A 35 9.45 -6.76 14.57
CA LYS A 35 10.42 -5.91 15.26
C LYS A 35 11.73 -5.78 14.49
N GLU A 36 12.19 -6.84 13.85
CA GLU A 36 13.40 -6.82 13.04
C GLU A 36 13.29 -5.85 11.87
N MET A 37 12.12 -5.75 11.25
CA MET A 37 11.89 -4.78 10.18
C MET A 37 12.05 -3.33 10.66
N LYS A 38 11.65 -3.02 11.90
CA LYS A 38 11.88 -1.70 12.50
C LYS A 38 13.37 -1.46 12.74
N GLU A 39 14.11 -2.48 13.20
CA GLU A 39 15.56 -2.39 13.42
C GLU A 39 16.31 -2.20 12.10
N LEU A 40 15.81 -2.76 11.00
CA LEU A 40 16.29 -2.51 9.64
C LEU A 40 15.90 -1.11 9.10
N GLY A 41 15.19 -0.32 9.90
CA GLY A 41 14.84 1.06 9.57
C GLY A 41 13.62 1.20 8.66
N VAL A 42 12.80 0.16 8.51
CA VAL A 42 11.51 0.27 7.81
C VAL A 42 10.57 1.14 8.65
N LYS A 43 9.98 2.13 8.00
CA LYS A 43 9.00 3.02 8.62
C LYS A 43 7.59 2.45 8.40
N PHE A 44 6.72 2.67 9.36
CA PHE A 44 5.35 2.17 9.31
C PHE A 44 4.34 3.29 9.59
N ILE A 45 3.31 3.37 8.76
CA ILE A 45 2.05 4.08 9.02
C ILE A 45 0.98 3.01 9.16
N THR A 46 0.59 2.69 10.38
CA THR A 46 -0.30 1.57 10.65
C THR A 46 -1.76 1.92 10.36
N LYS A 47 -2.61 0.89 10.18
CA LYS A 47 -4.05 1.09 10.06
C LYS A 47 -4.63 1.79 11.29
N GLN A 48 -4.08 1.54 12.48
CA GLN A 48 -4.49 2.23 13.71
C GLN A 48 -4.13 3.73 13.67
N THR A 49 -2.98 4.07 13.06
CA THR A 49 -2.61 5.48 12.82
C THR A 49 -3.59 6.13 11.84
N ILE A 50 -3.91 5.46 10.75
CA ILE A 50 -4.87 5.95 9.74
C ILE A 50 -6.22 6.21 10.38
N LEU A 51 -6.78 5.24 11.11
CA LEU A 51 -8.05 5.38 11.82
C LEU A 51 -8.05 6.56 12.81
N LYS A 52 -6.97 6.70 13.59
CA LYS A 52 -6.82 7.80 14.55
C LYS A 52 -6.77 9.16 13.87
N LYS A 53 -6.19 9.23 12.68
CA LYS A 53 -6.00 10.48 11.92
C LYS A 53 -7.17 10.81 10.99
N ARG A 54 -8.04 9.84 10.73
CA ARG A 54 -9.22 10.02 9.88
C ARG A 54 -10.11 11.13 10.43
N GLY A 55 -10.50 12.07 9.58
CA GLY A 55 -11.29 13.25 9.98
C GLY A 55 -10.50 14.39 10.63
N GLN A 56 -9.19 14.24 10.85
CA GLN A 56 -8.33 15.34 11.26
C GLN A 56 -7.79 16.07 10.02
N GLN A 57 -7.86 17.39 10.03
CA GLN A 57 -7.28 18.19 8.95
C GLN A 57 -5.76 17.94 8.88
N TYR A 58 -5.26 17.53 7.72
CA TYR A 58 -3.84 17.19 7.46
C TYR A 58 -3.26 16.08 8.37
N GLY A 59 -4.11 15.29 9.03
CA GLY A 59 -3.63 14.30 10.00
C GLY A 59 -2.77 13.22 9.37
N LEU A 60 -3.24 12.60 8.27
CA LEU A 60 -2.51 11.56 7.56
C LEU A 60 -1.39 12.14 6.69
N GLU A 61 -1.60 13.30 6.09
CA GLU A 61 -0.63 14.02 5.28
C GLU A 61 0.67 14.30 6.06
N ASN A 62 0.59 14.79 7.30
CA ASN A 62 1.77 15.01 8.13
C ASN A 62 2.57 13.73 8.39
N GLU A 63 1.89 12.59 8.61
CA GLU A 63 2.56 11.29 8.77
C GLU A 63 3.28 10.87 7.48
N LEU A 64 2.69 11.13 6.32
CA LEU A 64 3.27 10.84 5.02
C LEU A 64 4.45 11.76 4.72
N ILE A 65 4.35 13.06 5.01
CA ILE A 65 5.45 14.02 4.87
C ILE A 65 6.66 13.52 5.66
N ASP A 66 6.48 13.18 6.94
CA ASP A 66 7.58 12.79 7.82
C ASP A 66 8.22 11.45 7.42
N LYS A 67 7.43 10.50 6.93
CA LYS A 67 7.88 9.12 6.72
C LYS A 67 8.16 8.76 5.26
N CYS A 68 7.39 9.32 4.32
CA CYS A 68 7.46 8.96 2.91
C CYS A 68 8.08 10.06 2.06
N TRP A 69 7.71 11.33 2.31
CA TRP A 69 7.97 12.41 1.36
C TRP A 69 9.19 13.27 1.71
N THR A 70 9.88 12.97 2.80
CA THR A 70 11.12 13.68 3.14
C THR A 70 12.26 13.36 2.17
N GLY A 71 12.99 14.39 1.77
CA GLY A 71 14.17 14.29 0.89
C GLY A 71 13.82 14.36 -0.61
N LYS A 72 14.85 14.23 -1.44
CA LYS A 72 14.77 14.43 -2.91
C LYS A 72 14.90 13.13 -3.73
N ARG A 73 14.95 11.97 -3.07
CA ARG A 73 15.15 10.69 -3.77
C ARG A 73 13.90 10.32 -4.56
N PRO A 74 14.04 9.72 -5.75
CA PRO A 74 12.91 9.15 -6.46
C PRO A 74 12.21 8.08 -5.62
N VAL A 75 10.92 7.88 -5.84
CA VAL A 75 10.07 6.92 -5.13
C VAL A 75 9.60 5.85 -6.10
N TYR A 76 9.61 4.61 -5.68
CA TYR A 76 8.88 3.51 -6.28
C TYR A 76 7.67 3.20 -5.40
N ILE A 77 6.48 3.04 -5.99
CA ILE A 77 5.24 2.74 -5.29
C ILE A 77 4.88 1.28 -5.56
N SER A 78 4.69 0.50 -4.50
CA SER A 78 4.13 -0.85 -4.60
C SER A 78 2.78 -0.85 -3.86
N VAL A 79 1.72 -1.16 -4.57
CA VAL A 79 0.35 -1.18 -4.04
C VAL A 79 -0.11 -2.62 -3.89
N ASP A 80 -0.39 -3.01 -2.64
CA ASP A 80 -1.13 -4.21 -2.35
C ASP A 80 -2.57 -3.83 -2.01
N LYS A 81 -3.52 -4.25 -2.86
CA LYS A 81 -4.94 -3.90 -2.70
C LYS A 81 -5.61 -4.55 -1.50
N ASP A 82 -4.92 -5.48 -0.83
CA ASP A 82 -5.37 -6.00 0.47
C ASP A 82 -5.43 -4.91 1.56
N VAL A 83 -4.80 -3.76 1.35
CA VAL A 83 -4.92 -2.59 2.24
C VAL A 83 -6.33 -2.01 2.26
N LEU A 84 -7.13 -2.24 1.23
CA LEU A 84 -8.47 -1.68 1.06
C LEU A 84 -9.51 -2.36 1.98
N ASP A 85 -10.55 -1.59 2.31
CA ASP A 85 -11.74 -2.11 2.99
C ASP A 85 -12.50 -3.06 2.05
N GLU A 86 -12.92 -4.20 2.56
CA GLU A 86 -13.63 -5.24 1.80
C GLU A 86 -14.98 -4.77 1.22
N LYS A 87 -15.52 -3.66 1.68
CA LYS A 87 -16.74 -3.06 1.15
C LYS A 87 -16.52 -2.32 -0.17
N GLU A 88 -15.28 -1.89 -0.43
CA GLU A 88 -14.92 -1.09 -1.60
C GLU A 88 -14.10 -1.84 -2.63
N TYR A 89 -13.42 -2.90 -2.23
CA TYR A 89 -12.64 -3.78 -3.09
C TYR A 89 -12.60 -5.18 -2.48
N LYS A 90 -12.60 -6.23 -3.28
CA LYS A 90 -12.55 -7.62 -2.77
C LYS A 90 -11.31 -8.35 -3.25
N THR A 91 -10.59 -8.95 -2.30
CA THR A 91 -9.46 -9.85 -2.55
C THR A 91 -9.70 -11.22 -1.90
N ASN A 92 -8.78 -12.16 -2.09
CA ASN A 92 -8.83 -13.48 -1.45
C ASN A 92 -8.17 -13.51 -0.07
N TRP A 93 -7.64 -12.39 0.40
CA TRP A 93 -6.84 -12.29 1.62
C TRP A 93 -7.53 -11.46 2.69
N ASN A 94 -6.93 -11.43 3.88
CA ASN A 94 -7.38 -10.57 4.95
C ASN A 94 -7.19 -9.10 4.56
N GLN A 95 -8.30 -8.38 4.46
CA GLN A 95 -8.29 -7.01 4.00
C GLN A 95 -8.08 -5.97 5.09
N GLY A 96 -7.61 -4.81 4.66
CA GLY A 96 -7.39 -3.65 5.50
C GLY A 96 -8.65 -2.84 5.78
N ILE A 97 -8.45 -1.54 5.96
CA ILE A 97 -9.52 -0.60 6.32
C ILE A 97 -9.45 0.70 5.51
N MET A 98 -8.53 0.78 4.57
CA MET A 98 -8.35 1.98 3.77
C MET A 98 -9.47 2.09 2.73
N SER A 99 -10.06 3.27 2.58
CA SER A 99 -10.97 3.48 1.47
C SER A 99 -10.21 3.61 0.15
N VAL A 100 -10.90 3.36 -0.95
CA VAL A 100 -10.34 3.57 -2.29
C VAL A 100 -9.88 5.02 -2.46
N ASP A 101 -10.64 5.99 -1.98
CA ASP A 101 -10.28 7.39 -2.09
C ASP A 101 -9.07 7.76 -1.23
N GLU A 102 -8.92 7.20 -0.02
CA GLU A 102 -7.72 7.38 0.82
C GLU A 102 -6.47 6.83 0.11
N LEU A 103 -6.56 5.65 -0.49
CA LEU A 103 -5.45 5.07 -1.25
C LEU A 103 -5.03 5.95 -2.43
N PHE A 104 -6.02 6.39 -3.22
CA PHE A 104 -5.74 7.22 -4.40
C PHE A 104 -5.21 8.60 -4.02
N ALA A 105 -5.71 9.22 -2.95
CA ALA A 105 -5.15 10.46 -2.44
C ALA A 105 -3.67 10.33 -2.06
N ILE A 106 -3.29 9.26 -1.35
CA ILE A 106 -1.88 8.99 -1.01
C ILE A 106 -1.01 8.84 -2.27
N ILE A 107 -1.51 8.16 -3.29
CA ILE A 107 -0.78 7.97 -4.55
C ILE A 107 -0.65 9.30 -5.28
N GLU A 108 -1.74 10.04 -5.46
CA GLU A 108 -1.78 11.35 -6.13
C GLU A 108 -0.83 12.34 -5.46
N ASP A 109 -0.92 12.49 -4.15
CA ASP A 109 -0.03 13.35 -3.37
C ASP A 109 1.45 12.91 -3.51
N THR A 110 1.70 11.59 -3.58
CA THR A 110 3.07 11.10 -3.80
C THR A 110 3.60 11.49 -5.17
N PHE A 111 2.78 11.44 -6.22
CA PHE A 111 3.15 11.91 -7.55
C PHE A 111 3.40 13.42 -7.59
N GLU A 112 2.65 14.20 -6.83
CA GLU A 112 2.84 15.65 -6.73
C GLU A 112 4.10 16.01 -5.94
N MET A 113 4.34 15.33 -4.82
CA MET A 113 5.43 15.66 -3.90
C MET A 113 6.77 15.05 -4.30
N ARG A 114 6.80 14.01 -5.13
CA ARG A 114 8.00 13.21 -5.41
C ARG A 114 8.09 12.79 -6.87
N LYS A 115 9.31 12.62 -7.35
CA LYS A 115 9.53 11.95 -8.63
C LYS A 115 9.25 10.45 -8.47
N VAL A 116 8.12 9.97 -9.01
CA VAL A 116 7.80 8.54 -9.07
C VAL A 116 8.49 7.93 -10.28
N ILE A 117 9.25 6.85 -10.07
CA ILE A 117 10.04 6.15 -11.12
C ILE A 117 9.47 4.79 -11.49
N GLY A 118 8.47 4.32 -10.77
CA GLY A 118 7.79 3.06 -11.05
C GLY A 118 6.64 2.85 -10.08
N MET A 119 5.67 2.03 -10.51
CA MET A 119 4.57 1.57 -9.69
C MET A 119 4.18 0.16 -10.11
N ASP A 120 3.97 -0.72 -9.14
CA ASP A 120 3.30 -2.00 -9.33
C ASP A 120 2.05 -2.10 -8.47
N ILE A 121 1.16 -3.01 -8.84
CA ILE A 121 -0.13 -3.20 -8.18
C ILE A 121 -0.40 -4.69 -8.11
N CYS A 122 -0.70 -5.20 -6.92
CA CYS A 122 -1.07 -6.58 -6.66
C CYS A 122 -2.34 -6.66 -5.80
N GLY A 123 -2.74 -7.88 -5.40
CA GLY A 123 -3.95 -8.12 -4.61
C GLY A 123 -5.18 -8.28 -5.49
N GLU A 124 -5.08 -9.01 -6.61
CA GLU A 124 -6.25 -9.40 -7.40
C GLU A 124 -6.99 -10.56 -6.74
N MET A 125 -8.31 -10.61 -6.98
CA MET A 125 -9.11 -11.78 -6.64
C MET A 125 -8.88 -12.88 -7.67
N ASP A 126 -8.61 -14.10 -7.21
CA ASP A 126 -8.47 -15.26 -8.08
C ASP A 126 -9.84 -15.59 -8.75
N GLU A 127 -9.88 -15.66 -10.08
CA GLU A 127 -11.07 -15.99 -10.84
C GLU A 127 -11.65 -17.38 -10.50
N ALA A 128 -10.82 -18.30 -10.00
CA ALA A 128 -11.25 -19.62 -9.57
C ALA A 128 -12.23 -19.61 -8.37
N VAL A 129 -12.33 -18.49 -7.66
CA VAL A 129 -13.27 -18.30 -6.54
C VAL A 129 -14.62 -17.72 -7.02
N ASN A 130 -14.82 -17.57 -8.32
CA ASN A 130 -16.06 -17.05 -8.92
C ASN A 130 -17.26 -17.98 -8.66
N SER A 131 -17.85 -17.84 -7.47
CA SER A 131 -19.22 -18.21 -7.17
C SER A 131 -20.20 -17.19 -7.78
N GLU A 132 -21.51 -17.43 -7.69
CA GLU A 132 -22.58 -16.52 -8.19
C GLU A 132 -22.42 -15.04 -7.77
N PHE A 133 -21.65 -14.75 -6.70
CA PHE A 133 -21.31 -13.39 -6.26
C PHE A 133 -20.12 -12.77 -7.01
N GLY A 134 -19.38 -13.55 -7.79
CA GLY A 134 -18.16 -13.10 -8.46
C GLY A 134 -18.38 -11.97 -9.45
N SER A 135 -19.53 -11.92 -10.13
CA SER A 135 -19.81 -10.87 -11.12
C SER A 135 -19.91 -9.47 -10.50
N ILE A 136 -20.55 -9.35 -9.33
CA ILE A 136 -20.71 -8.06 -8.65
C ILE A 136 -19.35 -7.55 -8.15
N TYR A 137 -18.57 -8.44 -7.55
CA TYR A 137 -17.22 -8.06 -7.08
C TYR A 137 -16.29 -7.73 -8.25
N ASN A 138 -16.40 -8.39 -9.37
CA ASN A 138 -15.63 -8.10 -10.57
C ASN A 138 -15.92 -6.68 -11.10
N GLU A 139 -17.18 -6.25 -11.15
CA GLU A 139 -17.52 -4.90 -11.59
C GLU A 139 -16.93 -3.82 -10.66
N ILE A 140 -17.05 -4.02 -9.34
CA ILE A 140 -16.50 -3.11 -8.33
C ILE A 140 -14.96 -3.06 -8.47
N ASN A 141 -14.32 -4.23 -8.51
CA ASN A 141 -12.87 -4.32 -8.63
C ASN A 141 -12.36 -3.71 -9.94
N GLN A 142 -13.06 -3.92 -11.07
CA GLN A 142 -12.72 -3.30 -12.35
C GLN A 142 -12.79 -1.77 -12.28
N ALA A 143 -13.82 -1.20 -11.65
CA ALA A 143 -13.95 0.24 -11.51
C ALA A 143 -12.75 0.83 -10.75
N VAL A 144 -12.31 0.17 -9.69
CA VAL A 144 -11.09 0.57 -8.94
C VAL A 144 -9.84 0.40 -9.80
N ASN A 145 -9.69 -0.74 -10.48
CA ASN A 145 -8.53 -1.02 -11.33
C ASN A 145 -8.37 0.01 -12.45
N MET A 146 -9.48 0.44 -13.04
CA MET A 146 -9.47 1.49 -14.08
C MET A 146 -8.95 2.84 -13.56
N ARG A 147 -9.09 3.14 -12.26
CA ARG A 147 -8.54 4.38 -11.67
C ARG A 147 -7.02 4.39 -11.70
N PHE A 148 -6.35 3.25 -11.54
CA PHE A 148 -4.88 3.17 -11.59
C PHE A 148 -4.30 3.52 -12.96
N LEU A 149 -5.06 3.34 -14.05
CA LEU A 149 -4.61 3.68 -15.40
C LEU A 149 -4.41 5.17 -15.64
N LYS A 150 -4.84 6.03 -14.70
CA LYS A 150 -4.63 7.49 -14.78
C LYS A 150 -3.18 7.87 -14.48
N PHE A 151 -2.46 7.04 -13.73
CA PHE A 151 -1.07 7.33 -13.35
C PHE A 151 -0.13 7.05 -14.51
N ARG A 152 0.62 8.06 -14.89
CA ARG A 152 1.66 7.94 -15.93
C ARG A 152 3.00 8.27 -15.31
N ILE A 153 3.92 7.34 -15.43
CA ILE A 153 5.32 7.53 -15.03
C ILE A 153 6.00 8.29 -16.17
N SER A 154 6.51 9.45 -15.85
CA SER A 154 7.22 10.33 -16.79
C SER A 154 8.74 10.19 -16.69
#